data_eadebc51811cf3487a1dd4d5a51473d4
#
_entry.id   eadebc51811cf3487a1dd4d5a51473d4
#
_cell.length_a   1.000
_cell.length_b   1.000
_cell.length_c   1.000
_cell.angle_alpha   90.00
_cell.angle_beta   90.00
_cell.angle_gamma   90.00
#
_symmetry.space_group_name_H-M   'P 1'
#
loop_
_entity.id
_entity.type
_entity.pdbx_description
1 polymer ?
#
loop_
_entity_poly.entity_id
_entity_poly.type
_entity_poly.pdbx_seq_one_letter_code
_entity_poly.pdbx_strand_id
1 'polypeptide(L)'
;LSSSSAASDVYKRQAWPQEQIIKCLVQFHPDDEPLLRLEQEAQLKAVYDASLVSGHELLLEVIPPKDHPSTYPDALYRSLKRLYNLGIYPAWWKIEAQSAEDWKKLDALIQERDPYCRGVVLLGLNASAQFLADGFQQARLSTTCRGFAVGRTIFQEPSKAWMAGEIDDETLIQQVQATFEQLINAWRSART
;
A
#
# COMPACT_ATOMS: atom_id res chain seq x y z
N LEU A 1 -11.91 -3.00 24.29
CA LEU A 1 -10.81 -3.42 23.42
C LEU A 1 -9.49 -3.16 24.14
N SER A 2 -8.78 -4.23 24.48
CA SER A 2 -7.61 -4.16 25.34
C SER A 2 -6.44 -3.42 24.69
N SER A 3 -5.96 -2.38 25.34
CA SER A 3 -4.73 -1.64 25.02
C SER A 3 -3.44 -2.48 25.16
N SER A 4 -3.56 -3.78 25.40
CA SER A 4 -2.41 -4.67 25.62
C SER A 4 -1.78 -5.23 24.35
N SER A 5 -2.41 -5.09 23.17
CA SER A 5 -1.91 -5.67 21.94
C SER A 5 -0.63 -4.99 21.43
N ALA A 6 -0.55 -3.65 21.51
CA ALA A 6 0.57 -2.91 20.93
C ALA A 6 1.92 -3.23 21.61
N ALA A 7 1.98 -3.30 22.94
CA ALA A 7 3.21 -3.58 23.67
C ALA A 7 3.66 -5.05 23.49
N SER A 8 2.75 -6.01 23.54
CA SER A 8 3.06 -7.42 23.28
C SER A 8 3.50 -7.67 21.84
N ASP A 9 2.96 -6.90 20.89
CA ASP A 9 3.31 -6.99 19.48
C ASP A 9 4.71 -6.41 19.18
N VAL A 10 5.19 -5.41 19.92
CA VAL A 10 6.57 -4.90 19.79
C VAL A 10 7.58 -5.99 20.12
N TYR A 11 7.43 -6.68 21.25
CA TYR A 11 8.35 -7.77 21.65
C TYR A 11 8.34 -8.93 20.65
N LYS A 12 7.18 -9.30 20.11
CA LYS A 12 7.09 -10.32 19.06
C LYS A 12 7.81 -9.90 17.80
N ARG A 13 7.67 -8.63 17.38
CA ARG A 13 8.31 -8.10 16.17
C ARG A 13 9.82 -7.98 16.29
N GLN A 14 10.35 -7.71 17.47
CA GLN A 14 11.79 -7.69 17.70
C GLN A 14 12.47 -9.06 17.46
N ALA A 15 11.70 -10.16 17.51
CA ALA A 15 12.20 -11.49 17.19
C ALA A 15 12.15 -11.82 15.68
N TRP A 16 11.57 -10.94 14.85
CA TRP A 16 11.55 -11.14 13.41
C TRP A 16 12.90 -10.79 12.78
N PRO A 17 13.28 -11.47 11.69
CA PRO A 17 14.44 -11.07 10.90
C PRO A 17 14.33 -9.63 10.43
N GLN A 18 15.42 -8.88 10.47
CA GLN A 18 15.43 -7.44 10.16
C GLN A 18 15.05 -7.11 8.69
N GLU A 19 15.14 -8.12 7.82
CA GLU A 19 14.75 -8.02 6.40
C GLU A 19 13.24 -7.99 6.21
N GLN A 20 12.47 -8.35 7.24
CA GLN A 20 11.01 -8.34 7.15
C GLN A 20 10.47 -6.92 7.33
N ILE A 21 9.44 -6.61 6.54
CA ILE A 21 8.77 -5.30 6.56
C ILE A 21 7.44 -5.44 7.29
N ILE A 22 7.18 -4.56 8.24
CA ILE A 22 5.87 -4.47 8.89
C ILE A 22 4.90 -3.83 7.90
N LYS A 23 3.82 -4.54 7.56
CA LYS A 23 2.77 -3.98 6.72
C LYS A 23 1.53 -3.67 7.54
N CYS A 24 1.03 -2.44 7.44
CA CYS A 24 -0.24 -2.00 8.01
C CYS A 24 -1.15 -1.46 6.90
N LEU A 25 -2.45 -1.77 6.98
CA LEU A 25 -3.47 -1.20 6.10
C LEU A 25 -4.45 -0.39 6.93
N VAL A 26 -4.81 0.77 6.42
CA VAL A 26 -5.87 1.60 6.98
C VAL A 26 -6.79 2.11 5.89
N GLN A 27 -8.10 2.01 6.14
CA GLN A 27 -9.08 2.80 5.42
C GLN A 27 -9.17 4.15 6.14
N PHE A 28 -8.66 5.21 5.54
CA PHE A 28 -8.52 6.50 6.19
C PHE A 28 -8.97 7.63 5.27
N HIS A 29 -9.87 8.45 5.75
CA HIS A 29 -10.28 9.67 5.05
C HIS A 29 -10.02 10.90 5.93
N PRO A 30 -9.43 11.99 5.40
CA PRO A 30 -9.10 13.17 6.20
C PRO A 30 -10.33 13.92 6.74
N ASP A 31 -11.50 13.65 6.16
CA ASP A 31 -12.79 14.25 6.55
C ASP A 31 -13.69 13.27 7.33
N ASP A 32 -13.15 12.12 7.79
CA ASP A 32 -13.87 11.20 8.67
C ASP A 32 -14.29 11.90 9.98
N GLU A 33 -15.31 11.32 10.61
CA GLU A 33 -15.76 11.75 11.94
C GLU A 33 -14.58 11.95 12.88
N PRO A 34 -14.49 13.09 13.62
CA PRO A 34 -13.31 13.40 14.43
C PRO A 34 -12.89 12.29 15.40
N LEU A 35 -13.85 11.61 16.04
CA LEU A 35 -13.53 10.53 17.00
C LEU A 35 -12.91 9.33 16.30
N LEU A 36 -13.50 8.88 15.18
CA LEU A 36 -12.96 7.78 14.38
C LEU A 36 -11.54 8.11 13.88
N ARG A 37 -11.38 9.31 13.33
CA ARG A 37 -10.10 9.76 12.80
C ARG A 37 -9.02 9.83 13.88
N LEU A 38 -9.32 10.41 15.05
CA LEU A 38 -8.38 10.49 16.17
C LEU A 38 -7.97 9.10 16.68
N GLU A 39 -8.90 8.15 16.74
CA GLU A 39 -8.59 6.77 17.12
C GLU A 39 -7.65 6.11 16.09
N GLN A 40 -7.96 6.22 14.80
CA GLN A 40 -7.11 5.68 13.73
C GLN A 40 -5.71 6.31 13.74
N GLU A 41 -5.62 7.62 13.91
CA GLU A 41 -4.36 8.36 13.98
C GLU A 41 -3.50 7.90 15.17
N ALA A 42 -4.11 7.72 16.35
CA ALA A 42 -3.42 7.20 17.52
C ALA A 42 -2.89 5.77 17.31
N GLN A 43 -3.70 4.90 16.70
CA GLN A 43 -3.29 3.53 16.38
C GLN A 43 -2.17 3.50 15.33
N LEU A 44 -2.26 4.30 14.27
CA LEU A 44 -1.21 4.40 13.26
C LEU A 44 0.10 4.94 13.83
N LYS A 45 0.02 5.95 14.70
CA LYS A 45 1.20 6.47 15.40
C LYS A 45 1.84 5.41 16.27
N ALA A 46 1.05 4.62 17.02
CA ALA A 46 1.57 3.52 17.83
C ALA A 46 2.25 2.44 16.98
N VAL A 47 1.70 2.08 15.82
CA VAL A 47 2.31 1.12 14.88
C VAL A 47 3.63 1.67 14.34
N TYR A 48 3.66 2.95 13.95
CA TYR A 48 4.87 3.62 13.48
C TYR A 48 5.96 3.65 14.55
N ASP A 49 5.64 4.09 15.77
CA ASP A 49 6.59 4.12 16.88
C ASP A 49 7.11 2.71 17.22
N ALA A 50 6.24 1.69 17.17
CA ALA A 50 6.65 0.31 17.35
C ALA A 50 7.59 -0.18 16.24
N SER A 51 7.43 0.27 14.99
CA SER A 51 8.35 -0.05 13.91
C SER A 51 9.74 0.55 14.13
N LEU A 52 9.81 1.79 14.60
CA LEU A 52 11.07 2.44 14.96
C LEU A 52 11.79 1.70 16.09
N VAL A 53 11.08 1.33 17.16
CA VAL A 53 11.65 0.60 18.30
C VAL A 53 12.17 -0.80 17.91
N SER A 54 11.46 -1.49 17.02
CA SER A 54 11.86 -2.82 16.53
C SER A 54 12.92 -2.78 15.44
N GLY A 55 13.21 -1.60 14.86
CA GLY A 55 14.15 -1.43 13.76
C GLY A 55 13.66 -1.92 12.40
N HIS A 56 12.36 -2.25 12.27
CA HIS A 56 11.78 -2.71 11.02
C HIS A 56 11.20 -1.57 10.19
N GLU A 57 11.29 -1.68 8.88
CA GLU A 57 10.60 -0.77 7.98
C GLU A 57 9.08 -0.92 8.08
N LEU A 58 8.37 0.20 8.00
CA LEU A 58 6.91 0.21 7.89
C LEU A 58 6.51 0.45 6.44
N LEU A 59 5.67 -0.43 5.90
CA LEU A 59 4.89 -0.21 4.68
C LEU A 59 3.46 0.11 5.10
N LEU A 60 3.06 1.36 4.89
CA LEU A 60 1.72 1.82 5.22
C LEU A 60 0.84 1.88 3.98
N GLU A 61 -0.21 1.05 3.97
CA GLU A 61 -1.21 1.01 2.91
C GLU A 61 -2.39 1.90 3.31
N VAL A 62 -2.63 2.97 2.52
CA VAL A 62 -3.71 3.94 2.77
C VAL A 62 -4.73 3.87 1.65
N ILE A 63 -5.97 3.59 2.03
CA ILE A 63 -7.09 3.47 1.10
C ILE A 63 -8.21 4.41 1.57
N PRO A 64 -8.41 5.58 0.94
CA PRO A 64 -9.59 6.38 1.21
C PRO A 64 -10.86 5.63 0.78
N PRO A 65 -11.91 5.56 1.64
CA PRO A 65 -13.19 4.98 1.25
C PRO A 65 -13.80 5.71 0.05
N LYS A 66 -14.25 4.95 -0.95
CA LYS A 66 -14.83 5.52 -2.20
C LYS A 66 -16.25 6.05 -2.02
N ASP A 67 -16.96 5.53 -1.04
CA ASP A 67 -18.33 5.88 -0.67
C ASP A 67 -18.40 6.98 0.40
N HIS A 68 -17.27 7.59 0.74
CA HIS A 68 -17.23 8.69 1.70
C HIS A 68 -18.04 9.89 1.18
N PRO A 69 -18.89 10.53 2.02
CA PRO A 69 -19.75 11.63 1.60
C PRO A 69 -19.00 12.92 1.20
N SER A 70 -17.72 13.03 1.55
CA SER A 70 -16.89 14.16 1.11
C SER A 70 -16.67 14.12 -0.40
N THR A 71 -16.91 15.25 -1.05
CA THR A 71 -16.74 15.44 -2.50
C THR A 71 -15.36 15.97 -2.89
N TYR A 72 -14.44 16.12 -1.93
CA TYR A 72 -13.09 16.60 -2.22
C TYR A 72 -12.27 15.53 -2.98
N PRO A 73 -11.76 15.85 -4.17
CA PRO A 73 -11.16 14.84 -5.07
C PRO A 73 -9.76 14.38 -4.65
N ASP A 74 -9.11 15.08 -3.74
CA ASP A 74 -7.70 14.86 -3.34
C ASP A 74 -7.55 14.13 -1.99
N ALA A 75 -8.51 13.26 -1.67
CA ALA A 75 -8.58 12.56 -0.38
C ALA A 75 -7.26 11.83 -0.04
N LEU A 76 -6.66 11.12 -1.00
CA LEU A 76 -5.40 10.42 -0.77
C LEU A 76 -4.24 11.36 -0.46
N TYR A 77 -4.06 12.42 -1.25
CA TYR A 77 -3.04 13.44 -1.00
C TYR A 77 -3.17 14.06 0.38
N ARG A 78 -4.39 14.44 0.75
CA ARG A 78 -4.72 15.02 2.07
C ARG A 78 -4.49 14.01 3.20
N SER A 79 -4.77 12.73 2.96
CA SER A 79 -4.50 11.64 3.91
C SER A 79 -3.00 11.53 4.20
N LEU A 80 -2.17 11.41 3.16
CA LEU A 80 -0.72 11.32 3.32
C LEU A 80 -0.15 12.57 4.00
N LYS A 81 -0.58 13.76 3.56
CA LYS A 81 -0.17 15.03 4.15
C LYS A 81 -0.51 15.12 5.64
N ARG A 82 -1.70 14.63 6.02
CA ARG A 82 -2.12 14.60 7.42
C ARG A 82 -1.27 13.63 8.24
N LEU A 83 -1.00 12.45 7.73
CA LEU A 83 -0.14 11.47 8.41
C LEU A 83 1.28 12.00 8.61
N TYR A 84 1.85 12.67 7.62
CA TYR A 84 3.13 13.38 7.77
C TYR A 84 3.07 14.46 8.85
N ASN A 85 1.98 15.25 8.93
CA ASN A 85 1.81 16.27 9.98
C ASN A 85 1.73 15.67 11.39
N LEU A 86 1.34 14.40 11.52
CA LEU A 86 1.34 13.65 12.79
C LEU A 86 2.70 13.02 13.11
N GLY A 87 3.71 13.24 12.28
CA GLY A 87 5.04 12.66 12.46
C GLY A 87 5.09 11.17 12.13
N ILE A 88 4.28 10.70 11.18
CA ILE A 88 4.29 9.33 10.67
C ILE A 88 5.01 9.34 9.32
N TYR A 89 6.21 8.76 9.27
CA TYR A 89 7.10 8.71 8.11
C TYR A 89 7.41 7.25 7.76
N PRO A 90 6.49 6.53 7.11
CA PRO A 90 6.71 5.12 6.78
C PRO A 90 7.80 4.99 5.72
N ALA A 91 8.61 3.94 5.79
CA ALA A 91 9.62 3.67 4.77
C ALA A 91 9.01 3.48 3.38
N TRP A 92 7.79 2.95 3.33
CA TRP A 92 7.06 2.68 2.10
C TRP A 92 5.60 3.10 2.21
N TRP A 93 5.10 3.75 1.19
CA TRP A 93 3.67 3.92 0.97
C TRP A 93 3.14 2.86 0.02
N LYS A 94 1.93 2.37 0.27
CA LYS A 94 1.20 1.52 -0.66
C LYS A 94 -0.17 2.16 -0.90
N ILE A 95 -0.45 2.52 -2.17
CA ILE A 95 -1.62 3.32 -2.55
C ILE A 95 -2.25 2.83 -3.85
N GLU A 96 -3.49 3.26 -4.11
CA GLU A 96 -4.16 3.05 -5.39
C GLU A 96 -3.45 3.83 -6.52
N ALA A 97 -3.65 3.37 -7.76
CA ALA A 97 -3.22 4.09 -8.95
C ALA A 97 -3.80 5.51 -8.98
N GLN A 98 -2.98 6.48 -9.34
CA GLN A 98 -3.33 7.90 -9.40
C GLN A 98 -3.23 8.41 -10.83
N SER A 99 -3.86 9.56 -11.13
CA SER A 99 -3.62 10.28 -12.37
C SER A 99 -2.18 10.79 -12.45
N ALA A 100 -1.68 11.07 -13.66
CA ALA A 100 -0.35 11.64 -13.83
C ALA A 100 -0.18 13.01 -13.14
N GLU A 101 -1.26 13.78 -13.01
CA GLU A 101 -1.27 15.05 -12.30
C GLU A 101 -1.16 14.83 -10.78
N ASP A 102 -1.93 13.89 -10.23
CA ASP A 102 -1.89 13.60 -8.81
C ASP A 102 -0.57 12.95 -8.39
N TRP A 103 0.06 12.16 -9.28
CA TRP A 103 1.43 11.68 -9.06
C TRP A 103 2.42 12.81 -8.85
N LYS A 104 2.35 13.89 -9.65
CA LYS A 104 3.23 15.06 -9.46
C LYS A 104 3.05 15.70 -8.08
N LYS A 105 1.79 15.81 -7.62
CA LYS A 105 1.49 16.35 -6.28
C LYS A 105 2.01 15.44 -5.17
N LEU A 106 1.85 14.13 -5.31
CA LEU A 106 2.34 13.14 -4.34
C LEU A 106 3.86 13.10 -4.29
N ASP A 107 4.53 13.11 -5.44
CA ASP A 107 5.99 13.16 -5.54
C ASP A 107 6.54 14.39 -4.80
N ALA A 108 5.96 15.57 -5.06
CA ALA A 108 6.36 16.80 -4.40
C ALA A 108 6.14 16.74 -2.88
N LEU A 109 4.99 16.23 -2.44
CA LEU A 109 4.69 16.06 -1.01
C LEU A 109 5.70 15.14 -0.32
N ILE A 110 5.97 13.97 -0.93
CA ILE A 110 6.88 12.98 -0.34
C ILE A 110 8.30 13.55 -0.28
N GLN A 111 8.78 14.17 -1.37
CA GLN A 111 10.12 14.76 -1.42
C GLN A 111 10.30 15.90 -0.42
N GLU A 112 9.27 16.74 -0.23
CA GLU A 112 9.29 17.84 0.74
C GLU A 112 9.32 17.34 2.18
N ARG A 113 8.48 16.30 2.48
CA ARG A 113 8.22 15.89 3.86
C ARG A 113 9.10 14.75 4.35
N ASP A 114 9.49 13.86 3.45
CA ASP A 114 10.22 12.65 3.80
C ASP A 114 11.23 12.26 2.71
N PRO A 115 12.38 12.93 2.66
CA PRO A 115 13.42 12.62 1.69
C PRO A 115 14.03 11.21 1.89
N TYR A 116 13.74 10.55 3.01
CA TYR A 116 14.21 9.19 3.31
C TYR A 116 13.18 8.12 2.96
N CYS A 117 12.00 8.50 2.51
CA CYS A 117 11.00 7.54 2.01
C CYS A 117 11.62 6.71 0.87
N ARG A 118 11.57 5.40 0.99
CA ARG A 118 12.09 4.49 -0.07
C ARG A 118 11.24 4.53 -1.32
N GLY A 119 9.96 4.85 -1.17
CA GLY A 119 9.06 5.06 -2.28
C GLY A 119 7.63 4.56 -2.07
N VAL A 120 6.92 4.52 -3.18
CA VAL A 120 5.53 4.12 -3.26
C VAL A 120 5.40 2.86 -4.08
N VAL A 121 4.57 1.91 -3.63
CA VAL A 121 4.15 0.75 -4.42
C VAL A 121 2.63 0.79 -4.66
N LEU A 122 2.23 0.43 -5.87
CA LEU A 122 0.82 0.38 -6.25
C LEU A 122 0.14 -0.84 -5.66
N LEU A 123 -1.08 -0.66 -5.16
CA LEU A 123 -1.95 -1.75 -4.71
C LEU A 123 -2.89 -2.21 -5.83
N GLY A 124 -3.43 -3.43 -5.70
CA GLY A 124 -4.30 -4.02 -6.73
C GLY A 124 -5.79 -3.92 -6.45
N LEU A 125 -6.24 -4.07 -5.20
CA LEU A 125 -7.67 -4.12 -4.79
C LEU A 125 -8.57 -4.98 -5.71
N ASN A 126 -8.11 -6.15 -6.12
CA ASN A 126 -8.78 -7.02 -7.11
C ASN A 126 -8.95 -6.37 -8.51
N ALA A 127 -8.20 -5.33 -8.82
CA ALA A 127 -8.20 -4.73 -10.14
C ALA A 127 -7.74 -5.74 -11.20
N SER A 128 -8.25 -5.61 -12.42
CA SER A 128 -7.76 -6.40 -13.56
C SER A 128 -6.31 -6.06 -13.88
N ALA A 129 -5.62 -6.97 -14.57
CA ALA A 129 -4.26 -6.71 -15.06
C ALA A 129 -4.20 -5.49 -15.98
N GLN A 130 -5.24 -5.27 -16.79
CA GLN A 130 -5.34 -4.08 -17.66
C GLN A 130 -5.43 -2.79 -16.85
N PHE A 131 -6.27 -2.74 -15.81
CA PHE A 131 -6.39 -1.56 -14.95
C PHE A 131 -5.06 -1.23 -14.25
N LEU A 132 -4.31 -2.26 -13.84
CA LEU A 132 -2.98 -2.06 -13.28
C LEU A 132 -1.99 -1.55 -14.32
N ALA A 133 -2.02 -2.07 -15.54
CA ALA A 133 -1.17 -1.60 -16.64
C ALA A 133 -1.43 -0.11 -16.95
N ASP A 134 -2.69 0.30 -16.98
CA ASP A 134 -3.06 1.72 -17.15
C ASP A 134 -2.53 2.57 -15.99
N GLY A 135 -2.63 2.08 -14.76
CA GLY A 135 -2.05 2.73 -13.58
C GLY A 135 -0.52 2.86 -13.65
N PHE A 136 0.17 1.86 -14.21
CA PHE A 136 1.62 1.93 -14.45
C PHE A 136 1.98 3.03 -15.45
N GLN A 137 1.19 3.18 -16.53
CA GLN A 137 1.36 4.27 -17.50
C GLN A 137 1.17 5.65 -16.85
N GLN A 138 0.18 5.81 -15.97
CA GLN A 138 0.00 7.06 -15.22
C GLN A 138 1.19 7.36 -14.29
N ALA A 139 1.77 6.35 -13.67
CA ALA A 139 2.90 6.45 -12.75
C ALA A 139 4.27 6.56 -13.46
N ARG A 140 4.32 6.49 -14.80
CA ARG A 140 5.58 6.38 -15.57
C ARG A 140 6.62 7.47 -15.26
N LEU A 141 6.17 8.69 -15.00
CA LEU A 141 7.01 9.85 -14.72
C LEU A 141 7.16 10.13 -13.22
N SER A 142 6.51 9.35 -12.37
CA SER A 142 6.66 9.50 -10.92
C SER A 142 8.07 9.15 -10.48
N THR A 143 8.63 10.02 -9.67
CA THR A 143 9.98 9.85 -9.08
C THR A 143 9.96 9.02 -7.80
N THR A 144 8.80 8.86 -7.17
CA THR A 144 8.64 8.08 -5.92
C THR A 144 8.03 6.71 -6.14
N CYS A 145 7.25 6.49 -7.21
CA CYS A 145 6.67 5.18 -7.52
C CYS A 145 7.77 4.19 -7.93
N ARG A 146 7.93 3.10 -7.16
CA ARG A 146 9.01 2.12 -7.34
C ARG A 146 8.54 0.78 -7.89
N GLY A 147 7.23 0.51 -7.88
CA GLY A 147 6.70 -0.77 -8.32
C GLY A 147 5.27 -0.98 -7.91
N PHE A 148 4.91 -2.24 -7.80
CA PHE A 148 3.59 -2.67 -7.36
C PHE A 148 3.69 -3.80 -6.34
N ALA A 149 2.69 -3.90 -5.46
CA ALA A 149 2.56 -4.96 -4.48
C ALA A 149 1.12 -5.48 -4.53
N VAL A 150 0.87 -6.43 -5.42
CA VAL A 150 -0.45 -7.03 -5.67
C VAL A 150 -0.43 -8.52 -5.37
N GLY A 151 -1.55 -9.05 -4.98
CA GLY A 151 -1.69 -10.48 -4.67
C GLY A 151 -2.87 -11.08 -5.41
N ARG A 152 -4.09 -10.75 -5.01
CA ARG A 152 -5.31 -11.38 -5.52
C ARG A 152 -5.46 -11.32 -7.04
N THR A 153 -5.09 -10.21 -7.67
CA THR A 153 -5.04 -10.09 -9.14
C THR A 153 -4.19 -11.19 -9.79
N ILE A 154 -3.15 -11.67 -9.09
CA ILE A 154 -2.23 -12.69 -9.63
C ILE A 154 -2.75 -14.10 -9.37
N PHE A 155 -3.18 -14.39 -8.14
CA PHE A 155 -3.42 -15.77 -7.71
C PHE A 155 -4.88 -16.12 -7.44
N GLN A 156 -5.82 -15.17 -7.35
CA GLN A 156 -7.18 -15.46 -6.84
C GLN A 156 -7.92 -16.46 -7.70
N GLU A 157 -7.99 -16.27 -9.01
CA GLU A 157 -8.74 -17.16 -9.89
C GLU A 157 -8.07 -18.54 -10.03
N PRO A 158 -6.74 -18.64 -10.26
CA PRO A 158 -6.07 -19.94 -10.23
C PRO A 158 -6.24 -20.70 -8.91
N SER A 159 -6.18 -19.98 -7.77
CA SER A 159 -6.37 -20.62 -6.46
C SER A 159 -7.78 -21.14 -6.26
N LYS A 160 -8.81 -20.44 -6.74
CA LYS A 160 -10.21 -20.94 -6.68
C LYS A 160 -10.37 -22.23 -7.50
N ALA A 161 -9.88 -22.24 -8.74
CA ALA A 161 -9.94 -23.41 -9.61
C ALA A 161 -9.20 -24.61 -9.01
N TRP A 162 -8.04 -24.37 -8.41
CA TRP A 162 -7.26 -25.40 -7.72
C TRP A 162 -8.00 -25.94 -6.48
N MET A 163 -8.57 -25.06 -5.64
CA MET A 163 -9.36 -25.49 -4.47
C MET A 163 -10.62 -26.27 -4.87
N ALA A 164 -11.18 -25.98 -6.05
CA ALA A 164 -12.33 -26.73 -6.61
C ALA A 164 -11.92 -28.08 -7.23
N GLY A 165 -10.61 -28.39 -7.35
CA GLY A 165 -10.11 -29.59 -8.00
C GLY A 165 -10.20 -29.54 -9.53
N GLU A 166 -10.36 -28.36 -10.11
CA GLU A 166 -10.49 -28.15 -11.56
C GLU A 166 -9.12 -28.12 -12.27
N ILE A 167 -8.07 -27.74 -11.54
CA ILE A 167 -6.69 -27.71 -12.02
C ILE A 167 -5.74 -28.36 -11.00
N ASP A 168 -4.61 -28.83 -11.47
CA ASP A 168 -3.54 -29.40 -10.64
C ASP A 168 -2.53 -28.32 -10.16
N ASP A 169 -1.57 -28.75 -9.33
CA ASP A 169 -0.55 -27.87 -8.74
C ASP A 169 0.32 -27.21 -9.82
N GLU A 170 0.67 -27.96 -10.86
CA GLU A 170 1.53 -27.45 -11.94
C GLU A 170 0.81 -26.37 -12.74
N THR A 171 -0.45 -26.59 -13.08
CA THR A 171 -1.29 -25.59 -13.77
C THR A 171 -1.49 -24.34 -12.93
N LEU A 172 -1.73 -24.49 -11.61
CA LEU A 172 -1.80 -23.37 -10.68
C LEU A 172 -0.54 -22.50 -10.73
N ILE A 173 0.62 -23.13 -10.60
CA ILE A 173 1.93 -22.44 -10.61
C ILE A 173 2.14 -21.70 -11.93
N GLN A 174 1.87 -22.37 -13.06
CA GLN A 174 2.02 -21.77 -14.39
C GLN A 174 1.12 -20.56 -14.60
N GLN A 175 -0.15 -20.61 -14.17
CA GLN A 175 -1.09 -19.50 -14.30
C GLN A 175 -0.70 -18.30 -13.42
N VAL A 176 -0.27 -18.56 -12.18
CA VAL A 176 0.21 -17.53 -11.25
C VAL A 176 1.47 -16.86 -11.83
N GLN A 177 2.42 -17.65 -12.31
CA GLN A 177 3.65 -17.15 -12.92
C GLN A 177 3.35 -16.29 -14.16
N ALA A 178 2.53 -16.78 -15.08
CA ALA A 178 2.19 -16.07 -16.31
C ALA A 178 1.56 -14.69 -16.01
N THR A 179 0.62 -14.63 -15.06
CA THR A 179 -0.02 -13.37 -14.67
C THR A 179 0.99 -12.41 -14.04
N PHE A 180 1.88 -12.91 -13.19
CA PHE A 180 2.92 -12.08 -12.57
C PHE A 180 3.91 -11.55 -13.61
N GLU A 181 4.38 -12.38 -14.54
CA GLU A 181 5.25 -11.97 -15.63
C GLU A 181 4.59 -10.92 -16.54
N GLN A 182 3.30 -11.07 -16.83
CA GLN A 182 2.54 -10.08 -17.58
C GLN A 182 2.58 -8.69 -16.89
N LEU A 183 2.36 -8.65 -15.57
CA LEU A 183 2.42 -7.40 -14.81
C LEU A 183 3.83 -6.82 -14.76
N ILE A 184 4.87 -7.65 -14.60
CA ILE A 184 6.27 -7.19 -14.65
C ILE A 184 6.59 -6.56 -16.01
N ASN A 185 6.16 -7.20 -17.10
CA ASN A 185 6.40 -6.70 -18.44
C ASN A 185 5.64 -5.40 -18.70
N ALA A 186 4.39 -5.29 -18.25
CA ALA A 186 3.61 -4.04 -18.31
C ALA A 186 4.29 -2.91 -17.52
N TRP A 187 4.78 -3.21 -16.31
CA TRP A 187 5.53 -2.24 -15.51
C TRP A 187 6.81 -1.76 -16.19
N ARG A 188 7.60 -2.69 -16.73
CA ARG A 188 8.85 -2.35 -17.43
C ARG A 188 8.58 -1.51 -18.69
N SER A 189 7.60 -1.91 -19.50
CA SER A 189 7.21 -1.19 -20.72
C SER A 189 6.69 0.23 -20.45
N ALA A 190 6.04 0.46 -19.32
CA ALA A 190 5.59 1.79 -18.93
C ALA A 190 6.75 2.74 -18.57
N ARG A 191 7.93 2.19 -18.25
CA ARG A 191 9.11 2.93 -17.77
C ARG A 191 10.20 3.12 -18.83
N THR A 192 10.05 2.51 -19.99
CA THR A 192 10.91 2.74 -21.18
C THR A 192 10.37 3.92 -21.99
#